data_401a18602d0171dc3c20d173287d9d18
#
_entry.id   401a18602d0171dc3c20d173287d9d18
#
_cell.length_a   1.000
_cell.length_b   1.000
_cell.length_c   1.000
_cell.angle_alpha   90.00
_cell.angle_beta   90.00
_cell.angle_gamma   90.00
#
_symmetry.space_group_name_H-M   'P 1'
#
loop_
_entity.id
_entity.type
_entity.pdbx_description
1 polymer ?
#
loop_
_entity_poly.entity_id
_entity_poly.type
_entity_poly.pdbx_seq_one_letter_code
_entity_poly.pdbx_strand_id
1 'polypeptide(L)'
;LLAKLGCQVTLIAKHPQILSHLDPEIAQLLIAQLEVDGVRILNQTEVTQVRIIDNKKWLQVGNEAIETDEILIAIGQQPNLEYLNLLAVGVKWHKHNLVINEKLQTTNHRIYACGDVIGGYDLPNIANYEANIAVKNALFLPTDKVNYDLIPWGINCQPMVGQVGLTETQAKKRYSSQKILVLKQYFKTATSAQIRGEITGICKIIVLENGQILGGAIFGQAATELINLITLAISEKINIAKLARLSAVYPSYTEILVATSREWQTLKLNRNHTLQELLISFFNYRRDWNL
;
A
#
# COMPACT_ATOMS: atom_id res chain seq x y z
N LEU A 1 0.81 -12.19 13.84
CA LEU A 1 0.99 -12.11 15.31
C LEU A 1 0.75 -13.46 15.96
N LEU A 2 -0.44 -14.07 15.82
CA LEU A 2 -0.79 -15.35 16.49
C LEU A 2 0.21 -16.47 16.18
N ALA A 3 0.59 -16.64 14.91
CA ALA A 3 1.59 -17.63 14.52
C ALA A 3 2.96 -17.39 15.23
N LYS A 4 3.39 -16.13 15.34
CA LYS A 4 4.62 -15.77 16.08
C LYS A 4 4.53 -15.96 17.60
N LEU A 5 3.31 -16.08 18.12
CA LEU A 5 3.06 -16.44 19.52
C LEU A 5 2.94 -17.96 19.73
N GLY A 6 3.18 -18.78 18.69
CA GLY A 6 3.14 -20.23 18.74
C GLY A 6 1.80 -20.88 18.45
N CYS A 7 0.78 -20.10 18.02
CA CYS A 7 -0.49 -20.66 17.60
C CYS A 7 -0.38 -21.30 16.21
N GLN A 8 -1.03 -22.43 15.98
CA GLN A 8 -1.26 -22.97 14.66
C GLN A 8 -2.40 -22.16 13.97
N VAL A 9 -2.06 -21.38 12.95
CA VAL A 9 -3.00 -20.47 12.30
C VAL A 9 -3.37 -20.97 10.92
N THR A 10 -4.65 -21.11 10.64
CA THR A 10 -5.19 -21.31 9.29
C THR A 10 -5.96 -20.08 8.87
N LEU A 11 -5.53 -19.42 7.80
CA LEU A 11 -6.19 -18.29 7.17
C LEU A 11 -7.05 -18.78 6.01
N ILE A 12 -8.36 -18.52 6.06
CA ILE A 12 -9.29 -18.90 5.00
C ILE A 12 -9.73 -17.63 4.27
N ALA A 13 -9.57 -17.60 2.95
CA ALA A 13 -9.90 -16.44 2.12
C ALA A 13 -10.73 -16.86 0.91
N LYS A 14 -11.86 -16.16 0.70
CA LYS A 14 -12.76 -16.38 -0.43
C LYS A 14 -12.12 -16.04 -1.78
N HIS A 15 -11.30 -15.01 -1.82
CA HIS A 15 -10.68 -14.51 -3.04
C HIS A 15 -9.36 -15.21 -3.34
N PRO A 16 -8.96 -15.30 -4.63
CA PRO A 16 -7.70 -15.92 -5.02
C PRO A 16 -6.47 -15.19 -4.47
N GLN A 17 -6.59 -13.88 -4.26
CA GLN A 17 -5.52 -13.06 -3.71
C GLN A 17 -6.02 -12.38 -2.43
N ILE A 18 -5.33 -12.62 -1.33
CA ILE A 18 -5.51 -11.81 -0.12
C ILE A 18 -4.91 -10.42 -0.38
N LEU A 19 -5.57 -9.37 0.14
CA LEU A 19 -5.12 -7.98 0.00
C LEU A 19 -5.03 -7.52 -1.46
N SER A 20 -6.12 -7.67 -2.21
CA SER A 20 -6.23 -7.32 -3.64
C SER A 20 -5.91 -5.86 -3.98
N HIS A 21 -5.87 -4.96 -2.99
CA HIS A 21 -5.51 -3.55 -3.15
C HIS A 21 -3.99 -3.31 -3.12
N LEU A 22 -3.21 -4.30 -2.66
CA LEU A 22 -1.75 -4.23 -2.68
C LEU A 22 -1.18 -4.38 -4.11
N ASP A 23 0.02 -3.83 -4.29
CA ASP A 23 0.84 -4.21 -5.43
C ASP A 23 1.01 -5.73 -5.43
N PRO A 24 0.76 -6.42 -6.56
CA PRO A 24 0.75 -7.88 -6.61
C PRO A 24 2.04 -8.55 -6.13
N GLU A 25 3.19 -7.94 -6.41
CA GLU A 25 4.49 -8.45 -5.97
C GLU A 25 4.65 -8.36 -4.44
N ILE A 26 4.20 -7.26 -3.86
CA ILE A 26 4.19 -7.06 -2.40
C ILE A 26 3.25 -8.06 -1.72
N ALA A 27 2.06 -8.28 -2.31
CA ALA A 27 1.10 -9.24 -1.79
C ALA A 27 1.67 -10.67 -1.78
N GLN A 28 2.36 -11.07 -2.86
CA GLN A 28 3.01 -12.38 -2.94
C GLN A 28 4.13 -12.55 -1.89
N LEU A 29 4.96 -11.52 -1.69
CA LEU A 29 6.01 -11.54 -0.67
C LEU A 29 5.43 -11.64 0.75
N LEU A 30 4.32 -10.94 1.02
CA LEU A 30 3.65 -11.04 2.30
C LEU A 30 3.06 -12.44 2.52
N ILE A 31 2.42 -13.03 1.50
CA ILE A 31 1.90 -14.40 1.56
C ILE A 31 3.03 -15.38 1.89
N ALA A 32 4.13 -15.33 1.12
CA ALA A 32 5.28 -16.19 1.35
C ALA A 32 5.86 -16.04 2.76
N GLN A 33 5.89 -14.81 3.30
CA GLN A 33 6.33 -14.59 4.68
C GLN A 33 5.38 -15.18 5.71
N LEU A 34 4.07 -15.09 5.50
CA LEU A 34 3.08 -15.70 6.39
C LEU A 34 3.22 -17.24 6.40
N GLU A 35 3.48 -17.86 5.25
CA GLU A 35 3.73 -19.29 5.14
C GLU A 35 5.04 -19.69 5.86
N VAL A 36 6.11 -18.90 5.72
CA VAL A 36 7.37 -19.09 6.49
C VAL A 36 7.12 -18.96 8.00
N ASP A 37 6.25 -18.05 8.41
CA ASP A 37 5.84 -17.88 9.81
C ASP A 37 4.91 -19.01 10.31
N GLY A 38 4.60 -20.02 9.48
CA GLY A 38 3.78 -21.18 9.82
C GLY A 38 2.27 -21.01 9.64
N VAL A 39 1.83 -19.95 8.95
CA VAL A 39 0.41 -19.77 8.65
C VAL A 39 0.01 -20.63 7.45
N ARG A 40 -0.97 -21.51 7.63
CA ARG A 40 -1.60 -22.25 6.54
C ARG A 40 -2.61 -21.34 5.84
N ILE A 41 -2.49 -21.12 4.52
CA ILE A 41 -3.37 -20.24 3.77
C ILE A 41 -4.24 -21.06 2.81
N LEU A 42 -5.57 -20.92 2.91
CA LEU A 42 -6.57 -21.55 2.05
C LEU A 42 -7.28 -20.46 1.24
N ASN A 43 -6.80 -20.22 0.02
CA ASN A 43 -7.41 -19.26 -0.90
C ASN A 43 -8.56 -19.89 -1.70
N GLN A 44 -9.43 -19.04 -2.27
CA GLN A 44 -10.58 -19.47 -3.09
C GLN A 44 -11.50 -20.48 -2.39
N THR A 45 -11.58 -20.37 -1.07
CA THR A 45 -12.31 -21.32 -0.26
C THR A 45 -13.23 -20.59 0.72
N GLU A 46 -14.41 -21.10 0.91
CA GLU A 46 -15.42 -20.56 1.82
C GLU A 46 -15.70 -21.53 2.96
N VAL A 47 -15.97 -20.98 4.13
CA VAL A 47 -16.53 -21.74 5.26
C VAL A 47 -18.01 -21.92 4.99
N THR A 48 -18.45 -23.17 4.83
CA THR A 48 -19.87 -23.49 4.54
C THR A 48 -20.62 -23.89 5.79
N GLN A 49 -19.93 -24.38 6.81
CA GLN A 49 -20.55 -24.84 8.04
C GLN A 49 -19.59 -24.73 9.23
N VAL A 50 -20.14 -24.41 10.40
CA VAL A 50 -19.44 -24.47 11.68
C VAL A 50 -20.26 -25.36 12.63
N ARG A 51 -19.60 -26.29 13.31
CA ARG A 51 -20.20 -27.20 14.28
C ARG A 51 -19.33 -27.29 15.55
N ILE A 52 -19.96 -27.65 16.65
CA ILE A 52 -19.29 -28.08 17.87
C ILE A 52 -19.54 -29.58 18.02
N ILE A 53 -18.47 -30.36 18.03
CA ILE A 53 -18.51 -31.84 18.21
C ILE A 53 -17.51 -32.14 19.31
N ASP A 54 -17.97 -32.86 20.34
CA ASP A 54 -17.14 -33.25 21.49
C ASP A 54 -16.38 -32.06 22.13
N ASN A 55 -17.06 -30.93 22.26
CA ASN A 55 -16.53 -29.66 22.78
C ASN A 55 -15.42 -29.02 21.95
N LYS A 56 -15.22 -29.47 20.71
CA LYS A 56 -14.28 -28.93 19.74
C LYS A 56 -15.01 -28.21 18.61
N LYS A 57 -14.41 -27.13 18.07
CA LYS A 57 -14.98 -26.38 16.96
C LYS A 57 -14.50 -26.96 15.64
N TRP A 58 -15.44 -27.25 14.75
CA TRP A 58 -15.16 -27.79 13.42
C TRP A 58 -15.70 -26.86 12.35
N LEU A 59 -14.86 -26.58 11.34
CA LEU A 59 -15.24 -25.79 10.18
C LEU A 59 -15.21 -26.68 8.95
N GLN A 60 -16.32 -26.68 8.18
CA GLN A 60 -16.31 -27.23 6.82
C GLN A 60 -15.81 -26.17 5.86
N VAL A 61 -14.67 -26.43 5.20
CA VAL A 61 -13.95 -25.51 4.33
C VAL A 61 -13.74 -26.20 3.00
N GLY A 62 -14.62 -25.93 2.02
CA GLY A 62 -14.65 -26.72 0.78
C GLY A 62 -14.91 -28.19 1.08
N ASN A 63 -13.99 -29.07 0.66
CA ASN A 63 -14.07 -30.53 0.90
C ASN A 63 -13.33 -30.99 2.18
N GLU A 64 -12.80 -30.06 2.96
CA GLU A 64 -12.01 -30.36 4.17
C GLU A 64 -12.76 -29.96 5.43
N ALA A 65 -12.64 -30.76 6.50
CA ALA A 65 -13.10 -30.42 7.83
C ALA A 65 -11.90 -30.07 8.71
N ILE A 66 -11.89 -28.86 9.27
CA ILE A 66 -10.79 -28.34 10.11
C ILE A 66 -11.26 -28.29 11.56
N GLU A 67 -10.55 -28.97 12.43
CA GLU A 67 -10.71 -28.85 13.88
C GLU A 67 -9.90 -27.64 14.37
N THR A 68 -10.46 -26.85 15.29
CA THR A 68 -9.79 -25.70 15.88
C THR A 68 -10.28 -25.40 17.29
N ASP A 69 -9.41 -24.80 18.09
CA ASP A 69 -9.77 -24.34 19.42
C ASP A 69 -10.56 -23.02 19.35
N GLU A 70 -10.15 -22.08 18.48
CA GLU A 70 -10.77 -20.77 18.35
C GLU A 70 -10.99 -20.35 16.89
N ILE A 71 -12.03 -19.54 16.67
CA ILE A 71 -12.39 -18.99 15.38
C ILE A 71 -12.40 -17.47 15.45
N LEU A 72 -11.51 -16.83 14.68
CA LEU A 72 -11.50 -15.38 14.53
C LEU A 72 -12.26 -15.00 13.24
N ILE A 73 -13.38 -14.31 13.39
CA ILE A 73 -14.20 -13.84 12.28
C ILE A 73 -13.70 -12.46 11.86
N ALA A 74 -13.06 -12.39 10.68
CA ALA A 74 -12.50 -11.16 10.09
C ALA A 74 -12.99 -10.98 8.65
N ILE A 75 -14.30 -11.15 8.41
CA ILE A 75 -14.91 -11.20 7.07
C ILE A 75 -15.45 -9.85 6.60
N GLY A 76 -15.24 -8.79 7.35
CA GLY A 76 -15.70 -7.43 7.06
C GLY A 76 -16.36 -6.77 8.25
N GLN A 77 -16.87 -5.58 8.00
CA GLN A 77 -17.57 -4.77 9.00
C GLN A 77 -18.84 -4.14 8.39
N GLN A 78 -19.73 -3.71 9.23
CA GLN A 78 -20.95 -3.00 8.84
C GLN A 78 -20.99 -1.65 9.55
N PRO A 79 -21.37 -0.57 8.85
CA PRO A 79 -21.53 0.74 9.47
C PRO A 79 -22.69 0.73 10.46
N ASN A 80 -22.51 1.38 11.60
CA ASN A 80 -23.54 1.49 12.62
C ASN A 80 -24.48 2.66 12.32
N LEU A 81 -25.49 2.40 11.48
CA LEU A 81 -26.46 3.40 10.99
C LEU A 81 -27.87 3.28 11.60
N GLU A 82 -28.14 2.21 12.32
CA GLU A 82 -29.52 1.79 12.69
C GLU A 82 -30.29 2.84 13.52
N TYR A 83 -29.58 3.59 14.37
CA TYR A 83 -30.22 4.54 15.28
C TYR A 83 -30.22 6.00 14.80
N LEU A 84 -29.72 6.26 13.58
CA LEU A 84 -29.58 7.64 13.06
C LEU A 84 -30.83 8.17 12.35
N ASN A 85 -31.85 7.34 12.12
CA ASN A 85 -33.08 7.68 11.39
C ASN A 85 -32.82 8.48 10.09
N LEU A 86 -31.89 8.03 9.30
CA LEU A 86 -31.35 8.73 8.12
C LEU A 86 -32.40 9.00 7.06
N LEU A 87 -33.44 8.15 6.95
CA LEU A 87 -34.54 8.35 6.02
C LEU A 87 -35.34 9.60 6.33
N ALA A 88 -35.55 9.93 7.62
CA ALA A 88 -36.29 11.11 8.03
C ALA A 88 -35.64 12.42 7.60
N VAL A 89 -34.30 12.40 7.39
CA VAL A 89 -33.52 13.55 6.93
C VAL A 89 -33.09 13.45 5.47
N GLY A 90 -33.64 12.50 4.70
CA GLY A 90 -33.40 12.36 3.27
C GLY A 90 -32.00 11.85 2.91
N VAL A 91 -31.28 11.22 3.84
CA VAL A 91 -30.01 10.59 3.56
C VAL A 91 -30.22 9.19 3.03
N LYS A 92 -29.63 8.90 1.86
CA LYS A 92 -29.71 7.59 1.21
C LYS A 92 -28.45 6.78 1.47
N TRP A 93 -28.62 5.47 1.52
CA TRP A 93 -27.50 4.52 1.54
C TRP A 93 -27.77 3.39 0.54
N HIS A 94 -26.70 2.78 0.07
CA HIS A 94 -26.77 1.65 -0.84
C HIS A 94 -26.05 0.46 -0.23
N LYS A 95 -26.75 -0.69 -0.12
CA LYS A 95 -26.28 -1.86 0.63
C LYS A 95 -26.02 -1.47 2.10
N HIS A 96 -24.75 -1.27 2.46
CA HIS A 96 -24.33 -0.94 3.82
C HIS A 96 -23.60 0.41 3.92
N ASN A 97 -23.44 1.15 2.81
CA ASN A 97 -22.67 2.38 2.78
C ASN A 97 -23.53 3.61 2.48
N LEU A 98 -23.19 4.74 3.08
CA LEU A 98 -23.83 6.02 2.78
C LEU A 98 -23.45 6.48 1.37
N VAL A 99 -24.44 7.01 0.64
CA VAL A 99 -24.20 7.65 -0.65
C VAL A 99 -23.65 9.05 -0.41
N ILE A 100 -22.40 9.25 -0.80
CA ILE A 100 -21.71 10.53 -0.71
C ILE A 100 -21.17 10.98 -2.07
N ASN A 101 -20.90 12.27 -2.19
CA ASN A 101 -20.15 12.83 -3.32
C ASN A 101 -18.65 13.01 -2.95
N GLU A 102 -17.85 13.46 -3.91
CA GLU A 102 -16.41 13.71 -3.73
C GLU A 102 -16.07 14.80 -2.71
N LYS A 103 -17.07 15.55 -2.22
CA LYS A 103 -16.94 16.58 -1.18
C LYS A 103 -17.37 16.07 0.19
N LEU A 104 -17.67 14.77 0.30
CA LEU A 104 -18.14 14.07 1.50
C LEU A 104 -19.57 14.50 1.94
N GLN A 105 -20.34 15.13 1.05
CA GLN A 105 -21.74 15.41 1.30
C GLN A 105 -22.59 14.17 1.03
N THR A 106 -23.54 13.89 1.90
CA THR A 106 -24.58 12.88 1.66
C THR A 106 -25.60 13.40 0.64
N THR A 107 -26.66 12.63 0.38
CA THR A 107 -27.78 13.08 -0.45
C THR A 107 -28.51 14.28 0.16
N ASN A 108 -28.41 14.49 1.47
CA ASN A 108 -28.75 15.76 2.12
C ASN A 108 -27.48 16.61 2.23
N HIS A 109 -27.36 17.66 1.43
CA HIS A 109 -26.16 18.51 1.35
C HIS A 109 -25.76 19.22 2.65
N ARG A 110 -26.62 19.20 3.68
CA ARG A 110 -26.31 19.73 5.02
C ARG A 110 -25.68 18.68 5.94
N ILE A 111 -25.62 17.42 5.50
CA ILE A 111 -25.10 16.31 6.27
C ILE A 111 -23.88 15.76 5.53
N TYR A 112 -22.76 15.70 6.23
CA TYR A 112 -21.50 15.15 5.76
C TYR A 112 -21.25 13.81 6.43
N ALA A 113 -20.51 12.94 5.76
CA ALA A 113 -20.09 11.65 6.31
C ALA A 113 -18.64 11.36 5.91
N CYS A 114 -17.89 10.75 6.83
CA CYS A 114 -16.48 10.38 6.64
C CYS A 114 -16.12 9.15 7.47
N GLY A 115 -15.01 8.50 7.14
CA GLY A 115 -14.53 7.29 7.79
C GLY A 115 -15.30 6.05 7.38
N ASP A 116 -15.24 5.01 8.18
CA ASP A 116 -15.74 3.66 7.87
C ASP A 116 -17.22 3.63 7.46
N VAL A 117 -18.00 4.62 7.93
CA VAL A 117 -19.43 4.72 7.63
C VAL A 117 -19.75 4.96 6.15
N ILE A 118 -18.80 5.51 5.39
CA ILE A 118 -18.97 5.75 3.95
C ILE A 118 -18.48 4.57 3.10
N GLY A 119 -17.80 3.61 3.70
CA GLY A 119 -17.13 2.51 3.01
C GLY A 119 -15.87 2.95 2.27
N GLY A 120 -15.17 2.01 1.68
CA GLY A 120 -13.93 2.26 0.94
C GLY A 120 -12.71 1.81 1.71
N TYR A 121 -11.95 2.73 2.27
CA TYR A 121 -10.74 2.42 3.05
C TYR A 121 -11.04 2.55 4.54
N ASP A 122 -11.12 1.43 5.24
CA ASP A 122 -11.41 1.39 6.68
C ASP A 122 -10.10 1.59 7.50
N LEU A 123 -9.54 2.81 7.38
CA LEU A 123 -8.26 3.17 7.99
C LEU A 123 -8.34 4.51 8.74
N PRO A 124 -7.79 4.60 9.98
CA PRO A 124 -7.89 5.82 10.82
C PRO A 124 -7.30 7.08 10.17
N ASN A 125 -6.19 6.96 9.47
CA ASN A 125 -5.56 8.10 8.79
C ASN A 125 -6.43 8.63 7.63
N ILE A 126 -7.16 7.76 6.94
CA ILE A 126 -8.10 8.15 5.89
C ILE A 126 -9.33 8.81 6.50
N ALA A 127 -9.89 8.24 7.56
CA ALA A 127 -10.99 8.86 8.30
C ALA A 127 -10.65 10.27 8.80
N ASN A 128 -9.43 10.48 9.32
CA ASN A 128 -8.95 11.80 9.73
C ASN A 128 -8.79 12.78 8.55
N TYR A 129 -8.27 12.32 7.41
CA TYR A 129 -8.16 13.11 6.20
C TYR A 129 -9.55 13.56 5.70
N GLU A 130 -10.48 12.62 5.62
CA GLU A 130 -11.87 12.88 5.21
C GLU A 130 -12.57 13.83 6.20
N ALA A 131 -12.39 13.63 7.51
CA ALA A 131 -12.97 14.49 8.53
C ALA A 131 -12.53 15.95 8.36
N ASN A 132 -11.25 16.20 8.08
CA ASN A 132 -10.74 17.54 7.82
C ASN A 132 -11.42 18.20 6.61
N ILE A 133 -11.63 17.45 5.52
CA ILE A 133 -12.34 17.93 4.32
C ILE A 133 -13.82 18.18 4.65
N ALA A 134 -14.47 17.22 5.32
CA ALA A 134 -15.88 17.33 5.68
C ALA A 134 -16.15 18.55 6.56
N VAL A 135 -15.34 18.76 7.60
CA VAL A 135 -15.46 19.91 8.51
C VAL A 135 -15.24 21.23 7.76
N LYS A 136 -14.20 21.31 6.92
CA LYS A 136 -13.92 22.52 6.14
C LYS A 136 -15.06 22.83 5.17
N ASN A 137 -15.58 21.83 4.47
CA ASN A 137 -16.71 21.96 3.56
C ASN A 137 -18.02 22.31 4.29
N ALA A 138 -18.21 21.83 5.52
CA ALA A 138 -19.40 22.10 6.31
C ALA A 138 -19.42 23.53 6.89
N LEU A 139 -18.25 24.03 7.31
CA LEU A 139 -18.13 25.35 7.96
C LEU A 139 -17.97 26.49 6.96
N PHE A 140 -17.42 26.20 5.78
CA PHE A 140 -17.15 27.20 4.74
C PHE A 140 -17.88 26.84 3.43
N LEU A 141 -17.25 27.13 2.29
CA LEU A 141 -17.77 26.71 0.99
C LEU A 141 -17.32 25.28 0.67
N PRO A 142 -18.22 24.40 0.20
CA PRO A 142 -17.89 23.01 -0.11
C PRO A 142 -17.12 22.90 -1.43
N THR A 143 -15.86 23.31 -1.41
CA THR A 143 -14.96 23.34 -2.58
C THR A 143 -13.95 22.19 -2.57
N ASP A 144 -13.58 21.72 -1.40
CA ASP A 144 -12.54 20.70 -1.26
C ASP A 144 -13.07 19.32 -1.62
N LYS A 145 -12.26 18.57 -2.34
CA LYS A 145 -12.57 17.21 -2.80
C LYS A 145 -11.56 16.22 -2.25
N VAL A 146 -12.02 15.01 -1.98
CA VAL A 146 -11.12 13.92 -1.60
C VAL A 146 -10.25 13.49 -2.78
N ASN A 147 -8.99 13.19 -2.49
CA ASN A 147 -8.05 12.61 -3.45
C ASN A 147 -7.31 11.44 -2.81
N TYR A 148 -7.84 10.25 -3.00
CA TYR A 148 -7.28 9.04 -2.42
C TYR A 148 -5.96 8.59 -3.04
N ASP A 149 -5.62 9.04 -4.26
CA ASP A 149 -4.34 8.72 -4.91
C ASP A 149 -3.12 9.21 -4.12
N LEU A 150 -3.32 10.18 -3.20
CA LEU A 150 -2.26 10.80 -2.40
C LEU A 150 -2.23 10.31 -0.94
N ILE A 151 -3.06 9.37 -0.57
CA ILE A 151 -3.15 8.92 0.82
C ILE A 151 -2.35 7.63 0.98
N PRO A 152 -1.32 7.63 1.86
CA PRO A 152 -0.60 6.41 2.17
C PRO A 152 -1.44 5.51 3.06
N TRP A 153 -1.25 4.22 2.90
CA TRP A 153 -1.80 3.22 3.81
C TRP A 153 -0.79 2.10 4.05
N GLY A 154 -0.98 1.37 5.11
CA GLY A 154 -0.05 0.31 5.47
C GLY A 154 -0.67 -0.75 6.36
N ILE A 155 0.04 -1.85 6.49
CA ILE A 155 -0.30 -2.97 7.36
C ILE A 155 0.82 -3.15 8.36
N ASN A 156 0.49 -3.09 9.64
CA ASN A 156 1.42 -3.32 10.74
C ASN A 156 1.59 -4.83 11.00
N CYS A 157 2.12 -5.53 10.00
CA CYS A 157 2.63 -6.89 10.12
C CYS A 157 4.15 -6.87 10.32
N GLN A 158 4.81 -8.03 10.27
CA GLN A 158 6.26 -8.11 10.40
C GLN A 158 6.81 -9.12 9.39
N PRO A 159 7.50 -8.62 8.35
CA PRO A 159 7.79 -7.20 8.02
C PRO A 159 6.55 -6.36 7.70
N MET A 160 6.65 -5.03 7.86
CA MET A 160 5.56 -4.09 7.60
C MET A 160 5.31 -3.90 6.10
N VAL A 161 4.11 -3.45 5.76
CA VAL A 161 3.76 -3.02 4.40
C VAL A 161 3.36 -1.55 4.41
N GLY A 162 3.83 -0.80 3.42
CA GLY A 162 3.38 0.57 3.14
C GLY A 162 3.14 0.75 1.64
N GLN A 163 2.08 1.47 1.27
CA GLN A 163 1.76 1.75 -0.14
C GLN A 163 1.13 3.13 -0.30
N VAL A 164 1.44 3.80 -1.41
CA VAL A 164 0.84 5.06 -1.82
C VAL A 164 0.77 5.16 -3.34
N GLY A 165 -0.26 5.84 -3.86
CA GLY A 165 -0.42 6.10 -5.28
C GLY A 165 -0.72 4.85 -6.10
N LEU A 166 -0.29 4.85 -7.36
CA LEU A 166 -0.61 3.79 -8.31
C LEU A 166 0.29 2.57 -8.11
N THR A 167 -0.31 1.38 -8.14
CA THR A 167 0.42 0.13 -8.31
C THR A 167 1.01 0.04 -9.72
N GLU A 168 1.97 -0.85 -9.94
CA GLU A 168 2.54 -1.09 -11.27
C GLU A 168 1.47 -1.43 -12.30
N THR A 169 0.50 -2.27 -11.93
CA THR A 169 -0.60 -2.67 -12.81
C THR A 169 -1.51 -1.48 -13.17
N GLN A 170 -1.83 -0.64 -12.20
CA GLN A 170 -2.65 0.56 -12.41
C GLN A 170 -1.90 1.59 -13.27
N ALA A 171 -0.62 1.80 -13.00
CA ALA A 171 0.22 2.71 -13.78
C ALA A 171 0.33 2.27 -15.25
N LYS A 172 0.54 0.97 -15.50
CA LYS A 172 0.58 0.41 -16.87
C LYS A 172 -0.75 0.54 -17.62
N LYS A 173 -1.88 0.49 -16.91
CA LYS A 173 -3.21 0.71 -17.51
C LYS A 173 -3.46 2.20 -17.83
N ARG A 174 -2.96 3.11 -16.98
CA ARG A 174 -3.21 4.55 -17.11
C ARG A 174 -2.22 5.25 -18.06
N TYR A 175 -1.01 4.76 -18.15
CA TYR A 175 0.06 5.29 -18.99
C TYR A 175 0.59 4.22 -19.94
N SER A 176 1.22 4.63 -21.05
CA SER A 176 1.90 3.67 -21.92
C SER A 176 3.01 2.94 -21.15
N SER A 177 3.06 1.62 -21.28
CA SER A 177 4.05 0.77 -20.59
C SER A 177 5.50 1.19 -20.88
N GLN A 178 5.78 1.73 -22.07
CA GLN A 178 7.10 2.22 -22.46
C GLN A 178 7.56 3.47 -21.71
N LYS A 179 6.61 4.24 -21.15
CA LYS A 179 6.91 5.48 -20.39
C LYS A 179 7.10 5.24 -18.90
N ILE A 180 6.88 4.02 -18.44
CA ILE A 180 6.96 3.67 -17.03
C ILE A 180 8.28 2.97 -16.73
N LEU A 181 8.91 3.38 -15.64
CA LEU A 181 10.04 2.71 -15.02
C LEU A 181 9.60 2.21 -13.64
N VAL A 182 9.95 0.96 -13.35
CA VAL A 182 9.74 0.35 -12.04
C VAL A 182 11.10 0.20 -11.40
N LEU A 183 11.33 0.95 -10.32
CA LEU A 183 12.58 0.97 -9.57
C LEU A 183 12.44 0.04 -8.38
N LYS A 184 13.45 -0.80 -8.11
CA LYS A 184 13.38 -1.82 -7.06
C LYS A 184 14.71 -1.98 -6.35
N GLN A 185 14.66 -2.01 -5.02
CA GLN A 185 15.81 -2.41 -4.21
C GLN A 185 15.36 -3.33 -3.07
N TYR A 186 16.22 -4.25 -2.70
CA TYR A 186 15.96 -5.22 -1.64
C TYR A 186 16.57 -4.78 -0.33
N PHE A 187 15.89 -4.99 0.79
CA PHE A 187 16.37 -4.61 2.12
C PHE A 187 17.73 -5.22 2.48
N LYS A 188 18.04 -6.42 1.94
CA LYS A 188 19.36 -7.04 2.11
C LYS A 188 20.54 -6.18 1.64
N THR A 189 20.30 -5.12 0.85
CA THR A 189 21.35 -4.20 0.41
C THR A 189 21.51 -2.98 1.33
N ALA A 190 20.59 -2.75 2.27
CA ALA A 190 20.64 -1.63 3.21
C ALA A 190 21.44 -2.03 4.45
N THR A 191 22.38 -1.17 4.84
CA THR A 191 23.30 -1.43 5.98
C THR A 191 22.54 -1.60 7.29
N SER A 192 21.53 -0.77 7.56
CA SER A 192 20.70 -0.87 8.77
C SER A 192 19.97 -2.20 8.84
N ALA A 193 19.47 -2.72 7.71
CA ALA A 193 18.80 -4.02 7.64
C ALA A 193 19.76 -5.17 7.92
N GLN A 194 20.98 -5.11 7.38
CA GLN A 194 22.02 -6.10 7.64
C GLN A 194 22.45 -6.15 9.11
N ILE A 195 22.71 -4.98 9.71
CA ILE A 195 23.11 -4.87 11.13
C ILE A 195 22.06 -5.48 12.07
N ARG A 196 20.77 -5.32 11.73
CA ARG A 196 19.66 -5.79 12.56
C ARG A 196 19.16 -7.20 12.21
N GLY A 197 19.68 -7.81 11.13
CA GLY A 197 19.18 -9.08 10.63
C GLY A 197 17.79 -9.00 9.97
N GLU A 198 17.32 -7.80 9.62
CA GLU A 198 15.98 -7.53 9.06
C GLU A 198 16.06 -7.37 7.54
N ILE A 199 16.68 -8.36 6.89
CA ILE A 199 17.03 -8.31 5.46
C ILE A 199 15.89 -8.65 4.51
N THR A 200 14.76 -9.14 5.03
CA THR A 200 13.57 -9.48 4.25
C THR A 200 12.82 -8.22 3.84
N GLY A 201 12.67 -8.02 2.53
CA GLY A 201 11.85 -6.93 2.04
C GLY A 201 12.33 -6.32 0.73
N ILE A 202 11.48 -5.46 0.18
CA ILE A 202 11.66 -4.75 -1.08
C ILE A 202 11.08 -3.33 -0.97
N CYS A 203 11.77 -2.38 -1.57
CA CYS A 203 11.25 -1.04 -1.86
C CYS A 203 11.03 -0.93 -3.37
N LYS A 204 9.82 -0.62 -3.78
CA LYS A 204 9.39 -0.50 -5.17
C LYS A 204 8.81 0.90 -5.40
N ILE A 205 9.31 1.63 -6.38
CA ILE A 205 8.83 2.97 -6.76
C ILE A 205 8.51 2.96 -8.25
N ILE A 206 7.34 3.48 -8.60
CA ILE A 206 6.84 3.55 -9.96
C ILE A 206 6.94 4.99 -10.43
N VAL A 207 7.67 5.21 -11.52
CA VAL A 207 7.92 6.56 -12.05
C VAL A 207 7.69 6.62 -13.55
N LEU A 208 7.43 7.81 -14.07
CA LEU A 208 7.55 8.08 -15.50
C LEU A 208 9.01 8.32 -15.90
N GLU A 209 9.33 8.19 -17.17
CA GLU A 209 10.68 8.45 -17.70
C GLU A 209 11.22 9.84 -17.35
N ASN A 210 10.34 10.84 -17.23
CA ASN A 210 10.72 12.20 -16.81
C ASN A 210 11.03 12.32 -15.31
N GLY A 211 10.88 11.22 -14.55
CA GLY A 211 11.16 11.16 -13.13
C GLY A 211 10.00 11.57 -12.22
N GLN A 212 8.79 11.75 -12.74
CA GLN A 212 7.58 11.94 -11.95
C GLN A 212 7.24 10.65 -11.22
N ILE A 213 7.06 10.71 -9.91
CA ILE A 213 6.67 9.57 -9.08
C ILE A 213 5.16 9.38 -9.20
N LEU A 214 4.72 8.16 -9.52
CA LEU A 214 3.32 7.77 -9.65
C LEU A 214 2.80 7.00 -8.44
N GLY A 215 3.69 6.28 -7.76
CA GLY A 215 3.35 5.47 -6.60
C GLY A 215 4.57 4.75 -6.05
N GLY A 216 4.36 4.12 -4.90
CA GLY A 216 5.37 3.29 -4.28
C GLY A 216 4.75 2.25 -3.35
N ALA A 217 5.45 1.15 -3.19
CA ALA A 217 5.08 0.08 -2.30
C ALA A 217 6.34 -0.49 -1.62
N ILE A 218 6.28 -0.68 -0.33
CA ILE A 218 7.39 -1.15 0.48
C ILE A 218 6.90 -2.33 1.32
N PHE A 219 7.64 -3.42 1.28
CA PHE A 219 7.52 -4.52 2.21
C PHE A 219 8.85 -4.64 2.95
N GLY A 220 8.86 -4.42 4.25
CA GLY A 220 10.09 -4.43 5.03
C GLY A 220 9.97 -3.64 6.33
N GLN A 221 11.05 -3.61 7.10
CA GLN A 221 11.08 -2.83 8.34
C GLN A 221 10.97 -1.33 8.05
N ALA A 222 10.27 -0.61 8.92
CA ALA A 222 9.98 0.82 8.78
C ALA A 222 9.21 1.21 7.48
N ALA A 223 8.52 0.26 6.81
CA ALA A 223 7.79 0.53 5.58
C ALA A 223 6.75 1.64 5.76
N THR A 224 6.05 1.67 6.91
CA THR A 224 5.04 2.69 7.24
C THR A 224 5.63 4.09 7.41
N GLU A 225 6.88 4.20 7.85
CA GLU A 225 7.58 5.48 7.97
C GLU A 225 8.13 5.92 6.60
N LEU A 226 8.74 5.00 5.87
CA LEU A 226 9.36 5.29 4.57
C LEU A 226 8.32 5.68 3.52
N ILE A 227 7.12 5.09 3.55
CA ILE A 227 6.07 5.40 2.59
C ILE A 227 5.59 6.85 2.71
N ASN A 228 5.66 7.46 3.90
CA ASN A 228 5.32 8.86 4.11
C ASN A 228 6.25 9.80 3.33
N LEU A 229 7.54 9.46 3.18
CA LEU A 229 8.48 10.24 2.36
C LEU A 229 8.13 10.17 0.87
N ILE A 230 7.71 9.00 0.39
CA ILE A 230 7.22 8.85 -1.00
C ILE A 230 5.92 9.64 -1.18
N THR A 231 5.02 9.59 -0.21
CA THR A 231 3.76 10.37 -0.22
C THR A 231 4.03 11.86 -0.32
N LEU A 232 4.92 12.39 0.52
CA LEU A 232 5.34 13.79 0.46
C LEU A 232 5.94 14.13 -0.91
N ALA A 233 6.77 13.25 -1.46
CA ALA A 233 7.36 13.47 -2.77
C ALA A 233 6.31 13.51 -3.90
N ILE A 234 5.26 12.69 -3.82
CA ILE A 234 4.16 12.70 -4.79
C ILE A 234 3.32 13.98 -4.63
N SER A 235 2.91 14.33 -3.41
CA SER A 235 2.07 15.49 -3.13
C SER A 235 2.72 16.81 -3.56
N GLU A 236 4.01 16.95 -3.27
CA GLU A 236 4.82 18.12 -3.63
C GLU A 236 5.44 18.03 -5.04
N LYS A 237 5.05 17.02 -5.83
CA LYS A 237 5.56 16.81 -7.19
C LYS A 237 7.10 16.79 -7.28
N ILE A 238 7.74 16.25 -6.24
CA ILE A 238 9.18 16.10 -6.18
C ILE A 238 9.60 15.04 -7.19
N ASN A 239 10.57 15.40 -8.06
CA ASN A 239 11.13 14.45 -9.01
C ASN A 239 12.00 13.42 -8.29
N ILE A 240 11.98 12.16 -8.76
CA ILE A 240 12.76 11.05 -8.21
C ILE A 240 14.27 11.37 -8.15
N ALA A 241 14.78 12.18 -9.07
CA ALA A 241 16.17 12.62 -9.06
C ALA A 241 16.55 13.42 -7.80
N LYS A 242 15.59 14.11 -7.16
CA LYS A 242 15.84 14.81 -5.88
C LYS A 242 15.95 13.80 -4.73
N LEU A 243 15.10 12.77 -4.69
CA LEU A 243 15.22 11.69 -3.71
C LEU A 243 16.54 10.93 -3.87
N ALA A 244 17.00 10.70 -5.10
CA ALA A 244 18.27 10.06 -5.39
C ALA A 244 19.50 10.83 -4.84
N ARG A 245 19.35 12.14 -4.61
CA ARG A 245 20.38 13.03 -4.07
C ARG A 245 20.25 13.27 -2.56
N LEU A 246 19.24 12.70 -1.93
CA LEU A 246 19.05 12.84 -0.49
C LEU A 246 20.28 12.28 0.25
N SER A 247 20.86 13.08 1.13
CA SER A 247 21.88 12.64 2.07
C SER A 247 21.19 12.04 3.29
N ALA A 248 20.89 10.75 3.22
CA ALA A 248 20.25 10.05 4.32
C ALA A 248 21.23 9.87 5.49
N VAL A 249 20.69 9.86 6.71
CA VAL A 249 21.47 9.47 7.90
C VAL A 249 21.96 8.04 7.72
N TYR A 250 23.22 7.78 8.08
CA TYR A 250 23.84 6.47 7.99
C TYR A 250 24.21 5.93 9.37
N PRO A 251 23.89 4.66 9.70
CA PRO A 251 23.00 3.75 8.95
C PRO A 251 21.52 4.03 9.25
N SER A 252 20.66 4.00 8.23
CA SER A 252 19.21 4.14 8.38
C SER A 252 18.44 3.36 7.32
N TYR A 253 17.14 3.07 7.56
CA TYR A 253 16.30 2.44 6.54
C TYR A 253 16.01 3.36 5.33
N THR A 254 16.21 4.67 5.47
CA THR A 254 16.07 5.63 4.37
C THR A 254 17.06 5.37 3.24
N GLU A 255 18.19 4.68 3.53
CA GLU A 255 19.14 4.24 2.49
C GLU A 255 18.48 3.45 1.38
N ILE A 256 17.49 2.58 1.70
CA ILE A 256 16.79 1.78 0.70
C ILE A 256 16.02 2.67 -0.28
N LEU A 257 15.39 3.74 0.22
CA LEU A 257 14.66 4.70 -0.59
C LEU A 257 15.58 5.45 -1.54
N VAL A 258 16.74 5.90 -1.04
CA VAL A 258 17.76 6.59 -1.83
C VAL A 258 18.35 5.67 -2.89
N ALA A 259 18.68 4.42 -2.52
CA ALA A 259 19.21 3.42 -3.45
C ALA A 259 18.18 3.09 -4.56
N THR A 260 16.92 2.88 -4.20
CA THR A 260 15.83 2.68 -5.17
C THR A 260 15.70 3.87 -6.11
N SER A 261 15.79 5.09 -5.58
CA SER A 261 15.68 6.30 -6.39
C SER A 261 16.85 6.48 -7.37
N ARG A 262 18.07 6.06 -7.00
CA ARG A 262 19.27 6.12 -7.86
C ARG A 262 19.16 5.19 -9.05
N GLU A 263 18.43 4.10 -8.96
CA GLU A 263 18.19 3.16 -10.06
C GLU A 263 17.58 3.85 -11.30
N TRP A 264 16.75 4.89 -11.09
CA TRP A 264 16.19 5.68 -12.18
C TRP A 264 17.25 6.25 -13.12
N GLN A 265 18.35 6.77 -12.58
CA GLN A 265 19.44 7.33 -13.39
C GLN A 265 20.11 6.24 -14.22
N THR A 266 20.38 5.09 -13.61
CA THR A 266 20.97 3.92 -14.28
C THR A 266 20.06 3.40 -15.41
N LEU A 267 18.77 3.22 -15.14
CA LEU A 267 17.82 2.75 -16.15
C LEU A 267 17.63 3.76 -17.29
N LYS A 268 17.60 5.05 -16.96
CA LYS A 268 17.51 6.12 -17.98
C LYS A 268 18.74 6.16 -18.87
N LEU A 269 19.94 6.01 -18.28
CA LEU A 269 21.19 5.97 -19.03
C LEU A 269 21.24 4.73 -19.93
N ASN A 270 20.87 3.55 -19.40
CA ASN A 270 20.88 2.31 -20.15
C ASN A 270 19.92 2.28 -21.35
N ARG A 271 18.84 3.06 -21.31
CA ARG A 271 17.88 3.19 -22.40
C ARG A 271 18.29 4.23 -23.48
N ASN A 272 19.29 5.06 -23.20
CA ASN A 272 19.68 6.15 -24.10
C ASN A 272 21.11 5.94 -24.64
N HIS A 273 21.22 5.20 -25.74
CA HIS A 273 22.50 4.90 -26.38
C HIS A 273 23.24 6.17 -26.82
N THR A 274 22.53 7.16 -27.37
CA THR A 274 23.15 8.42 -27.81
C THR A 274 23.80 9.15 -26.64
N LEU A 275 23.12 9.17 -25.47
CA LEU A 275 23.69 9.77 -24.27
C LEU A 275 24.91 9.00 -23.76
N GLN A 276 24.89 7.65 -23.84
CA GLN A 276 26.03 6.82 -23.47
C GLN A 276 27.26 7.12 -24.35
N GLU A 277 27.08 7.16 -25.66
CA GLU A 277 28.15 7.49 -26.62
C GLU A 277 28.72 8.89 -26.36
N LEU A 278 27.84 9.88 -26.14
CA LEU A 278 28.25 11.24 -25.84
C LEU A 278 29.06 11.31 -24.52
N LEU A 279 28.62 10.61 -23.48
CA LEU A 279 29.37 10.55 -22.21
C LEU A 279 30.72 9.87 -22.38
N ILE A 280 30.80 8.76 -23.12
CA ILE A 280 32.07 8.05 -23.40
C ILE A 280 33.02 9.01 -24.13
N SER A 281 32.55 9.65 -25.17
CA SER A 281 33.36 10.64 -25.93
C SER A 281 33.84 11.79 -25.07
N PHE A 282 32.96 12.32 -24.20
CA PHE A 282 33.30 13.38 -23.28
C PHE A 282 34.35 12.95 -22.24
N PHE A 283 34.22 11.74 -21.66
CA PHE A 283 35.21 11.21 -20.71
C PHE A 283 36.58 10.96 -21.36
N ASN A 284 36.58 10.45 -22.59
CA ASN A 284 37.84 10.27 -23.35
C ASN A 284 38.51 11.62 -23.61
N TYR A 285 37.76 12.59 -24.11
CA TYR A 285 38.25 13.96 -24.34
C TYR A 285 38.82 14.58 -23.06
N ARG A 286 38.09 14.48 -21.92
CA ARG A 286 38.55 15.03 -20.62
C ARG A 286 39.79 14.32 -20.09
N ARG A 287 39.94 13.02 -20.29
CA ARG A 287 41.13 12.27 -19.88
C ARG A 287 42.38 12.71 -20.65
N ASP A 288 42.21 13.01 -21.94
CA ASP A 288 43.32 13.46 -22.78
C ASP A 288 43.69 14.92 -22.52
N TRP A 289 42.90 15.67 -21.76
CA TRP A 289 43.06 17.11 -21.49
C TRP A 289 43.91 17.40 -20.25
N ASN A 290 44.64 16.47 -19.67
CA ASN A 290 45.58 16.65 -18.57
C ASN A 290 45.18 17.75 -17.54
N LEU A 291 43.90 17.81 -17.16
CA LEU A 291 43.38 18.69 -16.11
C LEU A 291 43.25 17.94 -14.78
#